data_539a6d31620e15481d5cd82dbf578a67
#
_entry.id   539a6d31620e15481d5cd82dbf578a67
#
_cell.length_a   1.000
_cell.length_b   1.000
_cell.length_c   1.000
_cell.angle_alpha   90.00
_cell.angle_beta   90.00
_cell.angle_gamma   90.00
#
_symmetry.space_group_name_H-M   'P 1'
#
loop_
_entity.id
_entity.type
_entity.pdbx_description
1 polymer ?
#
loop_
_entity_poly.entity_id
_entity_poly.type
_entity_poly.pdbx_seq_one_letter_code
_entity_poly.pdbx_strand_id
1 'polypeptide(L)'
;MSEPTDTQTPTPSEALADLPPYVSPTLEKLDARLRPSPSTVCEACPGSVWFAGKDGVKCFCRVMHLITWSSEEPNAMTACDGEVMANLARLQEAGQ
;
A
#
# COMPACT_ATOMS: atom_id res chain seq x y z
N MET A 1 -7.16 13.44 38.09
CA MET A 1 -6.88 13.41 37.41
C MET A 1 -7.11 13.25 36.36
N SER A 2 -7.39 13.36 35.98
CA SER A 2 -7.65 13.24 34.96
C SER A 2 -7.02 12.92 34.02
N GLU A 3 -7.14 12.53 33.40
CA GLU A 3 -6.52 12.20 32.47
C GLU A 3 -6.70 12.66 31.40
N PRO A 4 -6.42 13.06 30.97
CA PRO A 4 -6.35 13.64 29.89
C PRO A 4 -6.45 12.89 28.76
N THR A 5 -7.27 12.40 28.56
CA THR A 5 -7.49 11.56 27.59
C THR A 5 -7.40 12.02 26.25
N ASP A 6 -7.89 13.13 26.00
CA ASP A 6 -8.08 13.61 24.71
C ASP A 6 -6.84 13.93 24.02
N THR A 7 -5.79 14.09 24.68
CA THR A 7 -4.59 14.47 24.02
C THR A 7 -3.77 13.33 23.72
N GLN A 8 -4.28 12.20 23.91
CA GLN A 8 -3.51 11.10 23.80
C GLN A 8 -3.28 10.57 22.48
N THR A 9 -2.93 9.39 22.40
CA THR A 9 -2.66 8.67 21.17
C THR A 9 -3.91 8.57 20.33
N PRO A 10 -3.87 8.91 19.06
CA PRO A 10 -5.03 8.77 18.21
C PRO A 10 -5.41 7.30 18.06
N THR A 11 -6.64 7.05 17.73
CA THR A 11 -7.08 5.69 17.44
C THR A 11 -6.38 5.20 16.18
N PRO A 12 -6.29 3.90 15.98
CA PRO A 12 -5.68 3.38 14.76
C PRO A 12 -6.31 3.95 13.49
N SER A 13 -7.61 4.18 13.49
CA SER A 13 -8.26 4.76 12.32
C SER A 13 -7.80 6.18 12.05
N GLU A 14 -7.66 6.97 13.09
CA GLU A 14 -7.18 8.34 12.94
C GLU A 14 -5.75 8.38 12.48
N ALA A 15 -4.92 7.51 13.05
CA ALA A 15 -3.52 7.46 12.69
C ALA A 15 -3.34 7.01 11.24
N LEU A 16 -4.15 6.07 10.79
CA LEU A 16 -4.09 5.63 9.40
C LEU A 16 -4.49 6.76 8.46
N ALA A 17 -5.49 7.54 8.84
CA ALA A 17 -5.93 8.65 7.99
C ALA A 17 -4.85 9.72 7.84
N ASP A 18 -3.98 9.84 8.84
CA ASP A 18 -2.91 10.84 8.81
C ASP A 18 -1.64 10.35 8.15
N LEU A 19 -1.55 9.07 7.82
CA LEU A 19 -0.37 8.56 7.14
C LEU A 19 -0.26 9.12 5.74
N PRO A 20 0.95 9.56 5.32
CA PRO A 20 1.13 9.94 3.92
C PRO A 20 0.94 8.70 3.06
N PRO A 21 0.41 8.86 1.85
CA PRO A 21 0.23 7.73 0.96
C PRO A 21 1.57 7.06 0.66
N TYR A 22 1.56 5.74 0.61
CA TYR A 22 2.74 5.02 0.20
C TYR A 22 2.91 5.16 -1.32
N VAL A 23 4.13 5.38 -1.74
CA VAL A 23 4.44 5.49 -3.16
C VAL A 23 5.55 4.50 -3.48
N SER A 24 5.31 3.63 -4.44
CA SER A 24 6.31 2.67 -4.87
C SER A 24 7.39 3.36 -5.71
N PRO A 25 8.66 3.22 -5.36
CA PRO A 25 9.73 3.80 -6.18
C PRO A 25 9.73 3.25 -7.61
N THR A 26 9.38 1.99 -7.78
CA THR A 26 9.31 1.40 -9.11
C THR A 26 8.22 2.06 -9.94
N LEU A 27 7.05 2.24 -9.34
CA LEU A 27 5.94 2.86 -10.07
C LEU A 27 6.24 4.31 -10.43
N GLU A 28 6.96 5.02 -9.57
CA GLU A 28 7.31 6.40 -9.87
C GLU A 28 8.19 6.51 -11.10
N LYS A 29 9.01 5.51 -11.34
CA LYS A 29 9.94 5.54 -12.47
C LYS A 29 9.34 4.99 -13.75
N LEU A 30 8.18 4.35 -13.65
CA LEU A 30 7.56 3.76 -14.82
C LEU A 30 6.91 4.80 -15.71
N ASP A 31 6.98 4.55 -17.02
CA ASP A 31 6.19 5.30 -17.97
C ASP A 31 4.71 5.13 -17.59
N ALA A 32 3.96 6.21 -17.68
CA ALA A 32 2.54 6.19 -17.30
C ALA A 32 1.76 5.11 -18.03
N ARG A 33 2.16 4.76 -19.24
CA ARG A 33 1.49 3.73 -20.03
C ARG A 33 1.62 2.35 -19.41
N LEU A 34 2.65 2.14 -18.60
CA LEU A 34 2.92 0.84 -18.01
C LEU A 34 2.30 0.68 -16.64
N ARG A 35 1.75 1.75 -16.09
CA ARG A 35 1.11 1.69 -14.78
C ARG A 35 -0.27 1.07 -14.89
N PRO A 36 -0.79 0.51 -13.79
CA PRO A 36 -2.13 -0.07 -13.83
C PRO A 36 -3.18 0.93 -14.28
N SER A 37 -4.03 0.50 -15.19
CA SER A 37 -5.16 1.30 -15.65
C SER A 37 -6.28 0.35 -16.00
N PRO A 38 -7.37 0.32 -15.22
CA PRO A 38 -7.64 1.21 -14.06
C PRO A 38 -6.68 0.98 -12.90
N SER A 39 -6.61 1.96 -12.03
CA SER A 39 -5.77 1.87 -10.83
C SER A 39 -6.19 0.74 -9.92
N THR A 40 -5.19 0.20 -9.21
CA THR A 40 -5.46 -0.84 -8.22
C THR A 40 -5.01 -0.33 -6.85
N VAL A 41 -5.67 -0.82 -5.81
CA VAL A 41 -5.33 -0.45 -4.43
C VAL A 41 -3.89 -0.82 -4.09
N CYS A 42 -3.32 -1.78 -4.79
CA CYS A 42 -1.94 -2.21 -4.56
C CYS A 42 -0.92 -1.12 -4.84
N GLU A 43 -1.28 -0.12 -5.65
CA GLU A 43 -0.35 0.96 -5.97
C GLU A 43 0.02 1.78 -4.74
N ALA A 44 -0.90 1.92 -3.79
CA ALA A 44 -0.67 2.69 -2.59
C ALA A 44 -0.49 1.80 -1.36
N CYS A 45 -0.35 0.51 -1.55
CA CYS A 45 -0.24 -0.43 -0.43
C CYS A 45 1.23 -0.64 -0.04
N PRO A 46 1.60 -0.37 1.22
CA PRO A 46 2.99 -0.58 1.64
C PRO A 46 3.42 -2.05 1.61
N GLY A 47 2.46 -2.96 1.52
CA GLY A 47 2.78 -4.38 1.41
C GLY A 47 3.07 -4.82 0.00
N SER A 48 2.93 -3.94 -1.00
CA SER A 48 3.16 -4.31 -2.38
C SER A 48 4.63 -4.18 -2.74
N VAL A 49 5.10 -5.08 -3.59
CA VAL A 49 6.44 -5.03 -4.16
C VAL A 49 6.26 -5.04 -5.67
N TRP A 50 6.58 -3.91 -6.29
CA TRP A 50 6.42 -3.76 -7.72
C TRP A 50 7.75 -4.01 -8.42
N PHE A 51 7.71 -4.71 -9.53
CA PHE A 51 8.90 -4.94 -10.31
C PHE A 51 8.54 -4.98 -11.79
N ALA A 52 9.47 -4.50 -12.59
CA ALA A 52 9.28 -4.39 -14.02
C ALA A 52 10.47 -5.02 -14.72
N GLY A 53 10.20 -5.75 -15.78
CA GLY A 53 11.24 -6.37 -16.57
C GLY A 53 10.75 -6.51 -17.99
N LYS A 54 11.46 -7.31 -18.78
CA LYS A 54 11.08 -7.49 -20.18
C LYS A 54 9.73 -8.17 -20.33
N ASP A 55 9.29 -8.90 -19.32
CA ASP A 55 8.00 -9.59 -19.37
C ASP A 55 6.86 -8.71 -18.87
N GLY A 56 7.12 -7.45 -18.57
CA GLY A 56 6.10 -6.51 -18.13
C GLY A 56 6.23 -6.15 -16.67
N VAL A 57 5.16 -5.63 -16.11
CA VAL A 57 5.13 -5.15 -14.74
C VAL A 57 4.32 -6.11 -13.88
N LYS A 58 4.78 -6.36 -12.68
CA LYS A 58 4.08 -7.25 -11.75
C LYS A 58 4.10 -6.68 -10.35
N CYS A 59 3.10 -7.05 -9.57
CA CYS A 59 3.02 -6.70 -8.16
C CYS A 59 2.90 -7.96 -7.32
N PHE A 60 3.83 -8.10 -6.38
CA PHE A 60 3.78 -9.19 -5.40
C PHE A 60 3.30 -8.62 -4.08
N CYS A 61 2.36 -9.29 -3.43
CA CYS A 61 1.84 -8.85 -2.13
C CYS A 61 2.54 -9.59 -1.01
N ARG A 62 3.24 -8.84 -0.14
CA ARG A 62 3.94 -9.44 0.99
C ARG A 62 3.00 -9.91 2.10
N VAL A 63 1.77 -9.43 2.08
CA VAL A 63 0.77 -9.85 3.06
C VAL A 63 0.13 -11.16 2.64
N MET A 64 -0.28 -11.26 1.38
CA MET A 64 -0.97 -12.46 0.88
C MET A 64 -0.02 -13.45 0.23
N HIS A 65 1.21 -13.05 0.01
CA HIS A 65 2.26 -13.90 -0.58
C HIS A 65 1.88 -14.44 -1.97
N LEU A 66 1.35 -13.54 -2.80
CA LEU A 66 1.04 -13.93 -4.17
C LEU A 66 1.11 -12.70 -5.07
N ILE A 67 1.11 -12.97 -6.38
CA ILE A 67 1.06 -11.90 -7.37
C ILE A 67 -0.38 -11.40 -7.44
N THR A 68 -0.57 -10.12 -7.16
CA THR A 68 -1.90 -9.52 -7.13
C THR A 68 -2.23 -8.75 -8.39
N TRP A 69 -1.21 -8.39 -9.17
CA TRP A 69 -1.43 -7.65 -10.41
C TRP A 69 -0.28 -7.95 -11.38
N SER A 70 -0.59 -8.03 -12.66
CA SER A 70 0.45 -8.10 -13.67
C SER A 70 -0.07 -7.48 -14.96
N SER A 71 0.86 -7.08 -15.82
CA SER A 71 0.49 -6.53 -17.12
C SER A 71 -0.30 -7.52 -17.95
N GLU A 72 -0.04 -8.81 -17.75
CA GLU A 72 -0.71 -9.85 -18.50
C GLU A 72 -2.08 -10.18 -17.94
N GLU A 73 -2.26 -10.00 -16.66
CA GLU A 73 -3.55 -10.24 -16.00
C GLU A 73 -3.85 -9.06 -15.08
N PRO A 74 -4.23 -7.94 -15.66
CA PRO A 74 -4.46 -6.74 -14.85
C PRO A 74 -5.74 -6.89 -14.04
N ASN A 75 -5.58 -7.10 -12.75
CA ASN A 75 -6.70 -7.26 -11.83
C ASN A 75 -6.80 -5.98 -11.00
N ALA A 76 -7.72 -5.11 -11.36
CA ALA A 76 -7.86 -3.81 -10.72
C ALA A 76 -8.59 -3.95 -9.39
N MET A 77 -7.87 -4.38 -8.39
CA MET A 77 -8.41 -4.55 -7.05
C MET A 77 -8.72 -3.18 -6.45
N THR A 78 -9.95 -2.99 -5.99
CA THR A 78 -10.37 -1.68 -5.48
C THR A 78 -10.34 -1.60 -3.95
N ALA A 79 -10.30 -2.73 -3.26
CA ALA A 79 -10.25 -2.75 -1.81
C ALA A 79 -9.57 -4.04 -1.36
N CYS A 80 -8.79 -3.96 -0.30
CA CYS A 80 -8.08 -5.12 0.20
C CYS A 80 -7.72 -4.93 1.66
N ASP A 81 -8.09 -5.89 2.50
CA ASP A 81 -7.75 -5.83 3.92
C ASP A 81 -6.25 -5.89 4.13
N GLY A 82 -5.52 -6.45 3.18
CA GLY A 82 -4.06 -6.48 3.25
C GLY A 82 -3.45 -5.08 3.27
N GLU A 83 -4.10 -4.12 2.62
CA GLU A 83 -3.64 -2.75 2.64
C GLU A 83 -3.73 -2.19 4.06
N VAL A 84 -4.81 -2.47 4.75
CA VAL A 84 -4.97 -2.01 6.13
C VAL A 84 -3.91 -2.64 7.02
N MET A 85 -3.67 -3.94 6.86
CA MET A 85 -2.67 -4.64 7.63
C MET A 85 -1.27 -4.08 7.39
N ALA A 86 -0.96 -3.79 6.13
CA ALA A 86 0.34 -3.25 5.79
C ALA A 86 0.53 -1.84 6.35
N ASN A 87 -0.52 -1.04 6.33
CA ASN A 87 -0.45 0.31 6.89
C ASN A 87 -0.33 0.29 8.42
N LEU A 88 -0.97 -0.67 9.07
CA LEU A 88 -0.81 -0.81 10.52
C LEU A 88 0.62 -1.19 10.87
N ALA A 89 1.23 -2.08 10.10
CA ALA A 89 2.62 -2.44 10.33
C ALA A 89 3.53 -1.25 10.11
N ARG A 90 3.24 -0.44 9.10
CA ARG A 90 4.00 0.76 8.81
C ARG A 90 3.91 1.77 9.95
N LEU A 91 2.73 1.89 10.56
CA LEU A 91 2.55 2.75 11.71
C LEU A 91 3.38 2.28 12.89
N GLN A 92 3.43 0.97 13.12
CA GLN A 92 4.20 0.43 14.22
C GLN A 92 5.68 0.69 14.02
N GLU A 93 6.16 0.57 12.80
CA GLU A 93 7.55 0.85 12.49
C GLU A 93 7.87 2.33 12.69
N ALA A 94 6.97 3.19 12.26
CA ALA A 94 7.18 4.63 12.40
C ALA A 94 7.13 5.08 13.86
N GLY A 95 6.43 4.35 14.68
CA GLY A 95 6.29 4.68 16.09
C GLY A 95 7.47 4.26 16.93
N GLN A 96 8.44 3.61 16.35
CA GLN A 96 9.64 3.21 17.11
C GLN A 96 10.78 4.21 17.03
#